data_fd564ee11b7c4856d0975bb3a54bbf66
#
_entry.id   fd564ee11b7c4856d0975bb3a54bbf66
#
_cell.length_a   1.000
_cell.length_b   1.000
_cell.length_c   1.000
_cell.angle_alpha   90.00
_cell.angle_beta   90.00
_cell.angle_gamma   90.00
#
_symmetry.space_group_name_H-M   'P 1'
#
loop_
_entity.id
_entity.type
_entity.pdbx_description
1 polymer ?
#
loop_
_entity_poly.entity_id
_entity_poly.type
_entity_poly.pdbx_seq_one_letter_code
_entity_poly.pdbx_strand_id
1 'polypeptide(L)'
;MFRIYRMFAVLAITIMVVACGGNSPKSKVSEFYKLLDAGSISEARGILYDMQGEEVYRCAEALIGEYIAMGEVHNAIAVYERATPNHCSTYEMQYSYHTHGNYENRVTKLIYTALIEADEFEKAWEYHHLEYNTPTYAGNGGCYFSYVSDVLIHLCQQNRHFEAQQFLDKHSLWFLSNVNNGEWGEKYPNYSYDKVVRELQQIINRSY
;
A
#
# COMPACT_ATOMS: atom_id res chain seq x y z
N MET A 1 -15.83 58.57 5.28
CA MET A 1 -14.45 58.23 5.68
C MET A 1 -14.35 57.08 6.70
N PHE A 2 -15.30 56.92 7.62
CA PHE A 2 -15.25 55.85 8.69
C PHE A 2 -15.44 54.39 8.21
N ARG A 3 -16.04 54.16 7.03
CA ARG A 3 -16.26 52.76 6.54
C ARG A 3 -15.00 52.10 5.95
N ILE A 4 -14.09 52.89 5.40
CA ILE A 4 -12.86 52.39 4.78
C ILE A 4 -11.86 51.88 5.84
N TYR A 5 -11.76 52.57 6.98
CA TYR A 5 -10.87 52.16 8.07
C TYR A 5 -11.30 50.86 8.74
N ARG A 6 -12.61 50.55 8.78
CA ARG A 6 -13.07 49.25 9.30
C ARG A 6 -12.71 48.06 8.39
N MET A 7 -12.74 48.24 7.08
CA MET A 7 -12.31 47.19 6.15
C MET A 7 -10.82 46.90 6.25
N PHE A 8 -9.97 47.90 6.37
CA PHE A 8 -8.53 47.70 6.55
C PHE A 8 -8.17 47.09 7.89
N ALA A 9 -8.87 47.42 8.97
CA ALA A 9 -8.66 46.80 10.28
C ALA A 9 -9.05 45.31 10.29
N VAL A 10 -10.14 44.93 9.63
CA VAL A 10 -10.54 43.50 9.50
C VAL A 10 -9.58 42.76 8.62
N LEU A 11 -9.10 43.37 7.51
CA LEU A 11 -8.11 42.73 6.63
C LEU A 11 -6.75 42.55 7.32
N ALA A 12 -6.30 43.55 8.10
CA ALA A 12 -5.06 43.46 8.88
C ALA A 12 -5.12 42.38 9.98
N ILE A 13 -6.27 42.25 10.67
CA ILE A 13 -6.47 41.22 11.69
C ILE A 13 -6.52 39.85 11.03
N THR A 14 -7.14 39.67 9.86
CA THR A 14 -7.17 38.41 9.14
C THR A 14 -5.77 38.01 8.67
N ILE A 15 -4.95 38.95 8.22
CA ILE A 15 -3.55 38.69 7.82
C ILE A 15 -2.67 38.35 9.03
N MET A 16 -2.88 39.00 10.19
CA MET A 16 -2.13 38.68 11.40
C MET A 16 -2.51 37.32 12.01
N VAL A 17 -3.75 36.88 11.90
CA VAL A 17 -4.16 35.54 12.38
C VAL A 17 -3.57 34.44 11.50
N VAL A 18 -3.40 34.68 10.19
CA VAL A 18 -2.71 33.74 9.28
C VAL A 18 -1.19 33.72 9.54
N ALA A 19 -0.59 34.83 9.97
CA ALA A 19 0.85 34.92 10.22
C ALA A 19 1.29 34.37 11.60
N CYS A 20 0.36 34.20 12.55
CA CYS A 20 0.64 33.69 13.91
C CYS A 20 0.20 32.21 14.10
N GLY A 21 -0.34 31.57 13.10
CA GLY A 21 -0.61 30.12 13.09
C GLY A 21 0.70 29.36 13.06
N GLY A 22 1.33 29.21 14.24
CA GLY A 22 2.65 28.59 14.35
C GLY A 22 2.68 27.20 13.72
N ASN A 23 3.76 26.91 13.03
CA ASN A 23 4.17 25.62 12.44
C ASN A 23 4.29 24.47 13.45
N SER A 24 3.34 24.33 14.38
CA SER A 24 3.33 23.18 15.29
C SER A 24 2.89 21.93 14.52
N PRO A 25 3.45 20.75 14.78
CA PRO A 25 3.05 19.51 14.14
C PRO A 25 1.54 19.27 14.17
N LYS A 26 0.87 19.62 15.27
CA LYS A 26 -0.60 19.51 15.43
C LYS A 26 -1.38 20.42 14.48
N SER A 27 -0.85 21.60 14.12
CA SER A 27 -1.53 22.50 13.17
C SER A 27 -1.43 21.96 11.74
N LYS A 28 -0.31 21.37 11.34
CA LYS A 28 -0.12 20.75 10.03
C LYS A 28 -1.03 19.54 9.84
N VAL A 29 -1.17 18.67 10.85
CA VAL A 29 -2.10 17.53 10.81
C VAL A 29 -3.54 17.99 10.61
N SER A 30 -3.97 19.00 11.38
CA SER A 30 -5.33 19.54 11.26
C SER A 30 -5.58 20.19 9.89
N GLU A 31 -4.59 20.86 9.34
CA GLU A 31 -4.66 21.47 8.01
C GLU A 31 -4.70 20.40 6.92
N PHE A 32 -3.86 19.37 7.04
CA PHE A 32 -3.86 18.22 6.14
C PHE A 32 -5.26 17.59 6.01
N TYR A 33 -5.88 17.22 7.14
CA TYR A 33 -7.21 16.59 7.09
C TYR A 33 -8.30 17.54 6.57
N LYS A 34 -8.23 18.85 6.85
CA LYS A 34 -9.15 19.83 6.25
C LYS A 34 -9.04 19.88 4.73
N LEU A 35 -7.83 19.82 4.20
CA LEU A 35 -7.60 19.80 2.76
C LEU A 35 -8.08 18.48 2.15
N LEU A 36 -7.81 17.36 2.83
CA LEU A 36 -8.27 16.04 2.40
C LEU A 36 -9.80 15.99 2.34
N ASP A 37 -10.48 16.41 3.41
CA ASP A 37 -11.95 16.47 3.49
C ASP A 37 -12.56 17.41 2.45
N ALA A 38 -11.83 18.46 2.04
CA ALA A 38 -12.22 19.37 0.98
C ALA A 38 -11.93 18.85 -0.43
N GLY A 39 -11.33 17.67 -0.57
CA GLY A 39 -10.91 17.10 -1.86
C GLY A 39 -9.68 17.80 -2.48
N SER A 40 -8.98 18.68 -1.73
CA SER A 40 -7.75 19.36 -2.16
C SER A 40 -6.54 18.45 -2.01
N ILE A 41 -6.54 17.32 -2.73
CA ILE A 41 -5.58 16.22 -2.59
C ILE A 41 -4.13 16.67 -2.85
N SER A 42 -3.92 17.55 -3.85
CA SER A 42 -2.59 18.05 -4.18
C SER A 42 -2.00 18.93 -3.09
N GLU A 43 -2.82 19.78 -2.48
CA GLU A 43 -2.41 20.63 -1.36
C GLU A 43 -2.16 19.79 -0.09
N ALA A 44 -3.02 18.82 0.20
CA ALA A 44 -2.82 17.87 1.30
C ALA A 44 -1.49 17.12 1.14
N ARG A 45 -1.15 16.67 -0.08
CA ARG A 45 0.13 16.04 -0.37
C ARG A 45 1.31 16.99 -0.10
N GLY A 46 1.18 18.27 -0.47
CA GLY A 46 2.20 19.28 -0.16
C GLY A 46 2.46 19.41 1.34
N ILE A 47 1.39 19.49 2.15
CA ILE A 47 1.50 19.52 3.61
C ILE A 47 2.18 18.25 4.16
N LEU A 48 1.79 17.08 3.66
CA LEU A 48 2.39 15.80 4.09
C LEU A 48 3.91 15.78 3.89
N TYR A 49 4.38 16.25 2.72
CA TYR A 49 5.81 16.22 2.40
C TYR A 49 6.67 17.19 3.25
N ASP A 50 6.02 18.17 3.87
CA ASP A 50 6.63 19.11 4.82
C ASP A 50 6.51 18.65 6.30
N MET A 51 5.87 17.51 6.55
CA MET A 51 5.72 16.95 7.89
C MET A 51 6.92 16.10 8.29
N GLN A 52 7.08 15.93 9.61
CA GLN A 52 8.08 15.07 10.23
C GLN A 52 7.47 14.34 11.43
N GLY A 53 8.08 13.20 11.79
CA GLY A 53 7.67 12.41 12.96
C GLY A 53 6.55 11.41 12.65
N GLU A 54 6.00 10.79 13.68
CA GLU A 54 5.07 9.66 13.56
C GLU A 54 3.73 10.01 12.88
N GLU A 55 3.29 11.27 12.95
CA GLU A 55 2.04 11.71 12.32
C GLU A 55 2.09 11.65 10.78
N VAL A 56 3.30 11.62 10.20
CA VAL A 56 3.49 11.43 8.76
C VAL A 56 2.84 10.13 8.28
N TYR A 57 2.98 9.03 9.04
CA TYR A 57 2.45 7.73 8.65
C TYR A 57 0.92 7.70 8.61
N ARG A 58 0.26 8.33 9.58
CA ARG A 58 -1.21 8.44 9.59
C ARG A 58 -1.74 9.27 8.43
N CYS A 59 -1.10 10.39 8.16
CA CYS A 59 -1.47 11.26 7.04
C CYS A 59 -1.16 10.60 5.69
N ALA A 60 -0.04 9.88 5.58
CA ALA A 60 0.30 9.12 4.38
C ALA A 60 -0.71 8.00 4.11
N GLU A 61 -1.08 7.21 5.14
CA GLU A 61 -2.09 6.15 5.00
C GLU A 61 -3.43 6.69 4.52
N ALA A 62 -3.89 7.84 5.08
CA ALA A 62 -5.12 8.48 4.65
C ALA A 62 -5.04 8.93 3.17
N LEU A 63 -3.95 9.60 2.78
CA LEU A 63 -3.76 10.09 1.41
C LEU A 63 -3.62 8.94 0.39
N ILE A 64 -2.95 7.84 0.78
CA ILE A 64 -2.85 6.63 -0.03
C ILE A 64 -4.23 6.03 -0.26
N GLY A 65 -5.07 5.96 0.79
CA GLY A 65 -6.45 5.50 0.68
C GLY A 65 -7.27 6.32 -0.31
N GLU A 66 -7.14 7.66 -0.29
CA GLU A 66 -7.82 8.53 -1.26
C GLU A 66 -7.35 8.30 -2.69
N TYR A 67 -6.04 8.19 -2.93
CA TYR A 67 -5.54 7.89 -4.27
C TYR A 67 -6.02 6.54 -4.79
N ILE A 68 -6.06 5.51 -3.94
CA ILE A 68 -6.60 4.20 -4.30
C ILE A 68 -8.09 4.29 -4.63
N ALA A 69 -8.88 5.01 -3.82
CA ALA A 69 -10.30 5.22 -4.08
C ALA A 69 -10.58 5.95 -5.41
N MET A 70 -9.63 6.79 -5.86
CA MET A 70 -9.66 7.46 -7.16
C MET A 70 -9.13 6.59 -8.32
N GLY A 71 -8.63 5.38 -8.06
CA GLY A 71 -7.96 4.53 -9.05
C GLY A 71 -6.56 4.98 -9.42
N GLU A 72 -5.95 5.87 -8.64
CA GLU A 72 -4.64 6.46 -8.90
C GLU A 72 -3.52 5.73 -8.13
N VAL A 73 -3.42 4.41 -8.33
CA VAL A 73 -2.49 3.55 -7.58
C VAL A 73 -1.03 4.01 -7.64
N HIS A 74 -0.58 4.56 -8.76
CA HIS A 74 0.80 5.07 -8.89
C HIS A 74 1.07 6.30 -8.02
N ASN A 75 0.06 7.16 -7.81
CA ASN A 75 0.17 8.27 -6.87
C ASN A 75 0.20 7.78 -5.42
N ALA A 76 -0.57 6.73 -5.11
CA ALA A 76 -0.51 6.06 -3.81
C ALA A 76 0.89 5.49 -3.53
N ILE A 77 1.48 4.83 -4.51
CA ILE A 77 2.86 4.30 -4.44
C ILE A 77 3.86 5.42 -4.19
N ALA A 78 3.78 6.52 -4.93
CA ALA A 78 4.69 7.65 -4.75
C ALA A 78 4.60 8.26 -3.34
N VAL A 79 3.41 8.29 -2.73
CA VAL A 79 3.24 8.71 -1.33
C VAL A 79 3.87 7.71 -0.38
N TYR A 80 3.65 6.41 -0.59
CA TYR A 80 4.24 5.34 0.22
C TYR A 80 5.77 5.41 0.22
N GLU A 81 6.39 5.46 -0.95
CA GLU A 81 7.85 5.52 -1.12
C GLU A 81 8.46 6.77 -0.47
N ARG A 82 7.74 7.89 -0.50
CA ARG A 82 8.18 9.14 0.11
C ARG A 82 8.04 9.15 1.63
N ALA A 83 6.97 8.56 2.15
CA ALA A 83 6.68 8.51 3.59
C ALA A 83 7.49 7.42 4.30
N THR A 84 7.87 6.35 3.58
CA THR A 84 8.65 5.23 4.13
C THR A 84 10.13 5.49 3.87
N PRO A 85 10.91 5.94 4.85
CA PRO A 85 12.33 6.22 4.63
C PRO A 85 13.07 4.93 4.29
N ASN A 86 13.86 4.95 3.24
CA ASN A 86 14.71 3.83 2.77
C ASN A 86 15.76 3.36 3.78
N HIS A 87 15.89 4.03 4.93
CA HIS A 87 16.87 3.73 5.98
C HIS A 87 16.29 4.05 7.35
N CYS A 88 15.50 3.15 7.92
CA CYS A 88 15.46 3.08 9.36
C CYS A 88 16.83 2.55 9.83
N SER A 89 17.61 3.37 10.54
CA SER A 89 18.77 2.87 11.25
C SER A 89 18.31 1.77 12.21
N THR A 90 19.11 0.74 12.39
CA THR A 90 18.83 -0.41 13.27
C THR A 90 18.38 -0.04 14.69
N TYR A 91 18.63 1.19 15.12
CA TYR A 91 18.28 1.71 16.44
C TYR A 91 16.86 2.29 16.48
N GLU A 92 16.41 2.93 15.42
CA GLU A 92 15.03 3.45 15.28
C GLU A 92 14.03 2.33 15.01
N MET A 93 14.46 1.22 14.37
CA MET A 93 13.64 0.04 14.17
C MET A 93 13.10 -0.56 15.47
N GLN A 94 13.86 -0.55 16.56
CA GLN A 94 13.45 -1.18 17.81
C GLN A 94 12.32 -0.44 18.55
N TYR A 95 12.25 0.88 18.42
CA TYR A 95 11.21 1.70 19.07
C TYR A 95 10.00 1.96 18.16
N SER A 96 10.21 2.03 16.87
CA SER A 96 9.19 2.30 15.85
C SER A 96 8.48 1.04 15.34
N TYR A 97 8.95 -0.15 15.70
CA TYR A 97 8.49 -1.43 15.14
C TYR A 97 6.97 -1.64 15.22
N HIS A 98 6.33 -1.23 16.32
CA HIS A 98 4.89 -1.42 16.47
C HIS A 98 4.03 -0.44 15.66
N THR A 99 4.47 0.80 15.49
CA THR A 99 3.70 1.82 14.76
C THR A 99 4.02 1.78 13.27
N HIS A 100 5.30 1.67 12.94
CA HIS A 100 5.80 1.67 11.57
C HIS A 100 5.48 0.35 10.85
N GLY A 101 5.75 -0.80 11.46
CA GLY A 101 5.46 -2.11 10.88
C GLY A 101 3.97 -2.33 10.62
N ASN A 102 3.10 -1.87 11.53
CA ASN A 102 1.65 -1.93 11.31
C ASN A 102 1.18 -1.00 10.19
N TYR A 103 1.79 0.18 10.04
CA TYR A 103 1.53 1.08 8.92
C TYR A 103 1.97 0.44 7.60
N GLU A 104 3.20 -0.04 7.54
CA GLU A 104 3.78 -0.65 6.35
C GLU A 104 2.93 -1.83 5.88
N ASN A 105 2.57 -2.75 6.77
CA ASN A 105 1.74 -3.90 6.44
C ASN A 105 0.35 -3.51 5.93
N ARG A 106 -0.30 -2.50 6.52
CA ARG A 106 -1.62 -2.05 6.04
C ARG A 106 -1.54 -1.39 4.68
N VAL A 107 -0.56 -0.52 4.49
CA VAL A 107 -0.41 0.25 3.26
C VAL A 107 0.05 -0.62 2.10
N THR A 108 1.01 -1.52 2.31
CA THR A 108 1.44 -2.46 1.27
C THR A 108 0.31 -3.38 0.82
N LYS A 109 -0.54 -3.82 1.76
CA LYS A 109 -1.73 -4.60 1.42
C LYS A 109 -2.75 -3.80 0.59
N LEU A 110 -2.98 -2.54 0.93
CA LEU A 110 -3.87 -1.67 0.12
C LEU A 110 -3.33 -1.48 -1.29
N ILE A 111 -2.04 -1.16 -1.43
CA ILE A 111 -1.38 -0.99 -2.73
C ILE A 111 -1.40 -2.31 -3.53
N TYR A 112 -1.07 -3.43 -2.89
CA TYR A 112 -1.13 -4.76 -3.49
C TYR A 112 -2.51 -5.05 -4.09
N THR A 113 -3.56 -4.87 -3.29
CA THR A 113 -4.93 -5.11 -3.74
C THR A 113 -5.30 -4.21 -4.92
N ALA A 114 -4.98 -2.92 -4.85
CA ALA A 114 -5.25 -1.96 -5.92
C ALA A 114 -4.48 -2.29 -7.21
N LEU A 115 -3.26 -2.81 -7.12
CA LEU A 115 -2.48 -3.26 -8.27
C LEU A 115 -3.08 -4.50 -8.92
N ILE A 116 -3.59 -5.45 -8.13
CA ILE A 116 -4.36 -6.60 -8.67
C ILE A 116 -5.61 -6.09 -9.41
N GLU A 117 -6.35 -5.16 -8.83
CA GLU A 117 -7.55 -4.58 -9.45
C GLU A 117 -7.25 -3.81 -10.73
N ALA A 118 -6.04 -3.25 -10.86
CA ALA A 118 -5.54 -2.56 -12.04
C ALA A 118 -4.87 -3.48 -13.07
N ASP A 119 -4.87 -4.80 -12.87
CA ASP A 119 -4.17 -5.80 -13.71
C ASP A 119 -2.63 -5.64 -13.75
N GLU A 120 -2.04 -4.92 -12.80
CA GLU A 120 -0.60 -4.71 -12.68
C GLU A 120 0.07 -5.82 -11.86
N PHE A 121 -0.11 -7.08 -12.26
CA PHE A 121 0.24 -8.27 -11.46
C PHE A 121 1.72 -8.36 -11.10
N GLU A 122 2.63 -8.04 -12.03
CA GLU A 122 4.08 -8.11 -11.76
C GLU A 122 4.48 -7.11 -10.67
N LYS A 123 3.91 -5.90 -10.72
CA LYS A 123 4.14 -4.89 -9.70
C LYS A 123 3.46 -5.24 -8.37
N ALA A 124 2.27 -5.84 -8.41
CA ALA A 124 1.59 -6.36 -7.23
C ALA A 124 2.46 -7.35 -6.45
N TRP A 125 3.20 -8.24 -7.15
CA TRP A 125 4.14 -9.17 -6.53
C TRP A 125 5.21 -8.47 -5.68
N GLU A 126 5.73 -7.32 -6.13
CA GLU A 126 6.73 -6.55 -5.38
C GLU A 126 6.20 -6.11 -4.01
N TYR A 127 4.93 -5.69 -3.94
CA TYR A 127 4.29 -5.26 -2.69
C TYR A 127 3.82 -6.43 -1.83
N HIS A 128 3.38 -7.52 -2.41
CA HIS A 128 3.02 -8.73 -1.68
C HIS A 128 4.22 -9.32 -0.93
N HIS A 129 5.40 -9.30 -1.55
CA HIS A 129 6.63 -9.82 -0.94
C HIS A 129 7.05 -9.01 0.30
N LEU A 130 6.80 -7.71 0.33
CA LEU A 130 7.11 -6.85 1.46
C LEU A 130 6.26 -7.17 2.70
N GLU A 131 4.99 -7.55 2.52
CA GLU A 131 4.08 -7.91 3.62
C GLU A 131 4.56 -9.16 4.40
N TYR A 132 5.20 -10.11 3.71
CA TYR A 132 5.57 -11.42 4.28
C TYR A 132 7.05 -11.55 4.66
N ASN A 133 7.81 -10.46 4.63
CA ASN A 133 9.24 -10.46 5.00
C ASN A 133 9.50 -10.70 6.50
N THR A 134 8.51 -11.18 7.24
CA THR A 134 8.71 -11.67 8.60
C THR A 134 9.31 -13.09 8.56
N PRO A 135 10.39 -13.35 9.33
CA PRO A 135 11.09 -14.65 9.35
C PRO A 135 10.21 -15.84 9.77
N THR A 136 8.98 -15.60 10.21
CA THR A 136 8.04 -16.59 10.75
C THR A 136 7.20 -17.30 9.70
N TYR A 137 7.05 -16.74 8.50
CA TYR A 137 6.36 -17.44 7.41
C TYR A 137 7.39 -18.16 6.53
N ALA A 138 7.44 -19.42 6.74
CA ALA A 138 8.33 -20.37 6.12
C ALA A 138 8.34 -20.31 4.60
N GLY A 139 9.36 -19.68 4.08
CA GLY A 139 9.78 -19.79 2.68
C GLY A 139 8.89 -19.01 1.70
N ASN A 140 9.53 -18.49 0.68
CA ASN A 140 8.94 -17.71 -0.42
C ASN A 140 7.76 -18.40 -1.15
N GLY A 141 7.57 -19.70 -0.97
CA GLY A 141 6.55 -20.50 -1.64
C GLY A 141 5.11 -20.25 -1.19
N GLY A 142 4.88 -20.02 0.11
CA GLY A 142 3.53 -19.73 0.63
C GLY A 142 3.03 -18.37 0.18
N CYS A 143 3.90 -17.37 0.18
CA CYS A 143 3.61 -16.03 -0.32
C CYS A 143 3.31 -16.05 -1.83
N TYR A 144 4.12 -16.80 -2.58
CA TYR A 144 3.93 -16.91 -4.02
C TYR A 144 2.63 -17.65 -4.38
N PHE A 145 2.26 -18.68 -3.63
CA PHE A 145 0.99 -19.37 -3.78
C PHE A 145 -0.20 -18.42 -3.53
N SER A 146 -0.13 -17.63 -2.45
CA SER A 146 -1.16 -16.63 -2.13
C SER A 146 -1.30 -15.60 -3.25
N TYR A 147 -0.21 -15.02 -3.70
CA TYR A 147 -0.20 -14.08 -4.82
C TYR A 147 -0.84 -14.68 -6.09
N VAL A 148 -0.41 -15.86 -6.51
CA VAL A 148 -0.98 -16.53 -7.70
C VAL A 148 -2.47 -16.79 -7.50
N SER A 149 -2.88 -17.25 -6.32
CA SER A 149 -4.29 -17.47 -5.99
C SER A 149 -5.12 -16.21 -6.12
N ASP A 150 -4.63 -15.08 -5.60
CA ASP A 150 -5.36 -13.81 -5.63
C ASP A 150 -5.54 -13.30 -7.06
N VAL A 151 -4.51 -13.40 -7.90
CA VAL A 151 -4.62 -13.05 -9.33
C VAL A 151 -5.61 -13.96 -10.06
N LEU A 152 -5.57 -15.28 -9.82
CA LEU A 152 -6.52 -16.21 -10.43
C LEU A 152 -7.96 -15.91 -10.02
N ILE A 153 -8.18 -15.63 -8.73
CA ILE A 153 -9.51 -15.25 -8.22
C ILE A 153 -10.01 -13.99 -8.91
N HIS A 154 -9.17 -12.96 -8.99
CA HIS A 154 -9.51 -11.69 -9.64
C HIS A 154 -9.89 -11.90 -11.12
N LEU A 155 -9.07 -12.61 -11.89
CA LEU A 155 -9.36 -12.89 -13.30
C LEU A 155 -10.63 -13.70 -13.49
N CYS A 156 -10.86 -14.73 -12.67
CA CYS A 156 -12.07 -15.55 -12.72
C CYS A 156 -13.33 -14.76 -12.37
N GLN A 157 -13.28 -13.87 -11.37
CA GLN A 157 -14.38 -12.97 -11.02
C GLN A 157 -14.79 -12.03 -12.16
N GLN A 158 -13.83 -11.70 -13.04
CA GLN A 158 -14.06 -10.92 -14.25
C GLN A 158 -14.44 -11.77 -15.48
N ASN A 159 -14.69 -13.08 -15.32
CA ASN A 159 -14.92 -14.04 -16.41
C ASN A 159 -13.74 -14.18 -17.40
N ARG A 160 -12.53 -13.87 -16.98
CA ARG A 160 -11.29 -13.93 -17.79
C ARG A 160 -10.58 -15.28 -17.59
N HIS A 161 -11.32 -16.39 -17.70
CA HIS A 161 -10.81 -17.74 -17.41
C HIS A 161 -9.64 -18.15 -18.30
N PHE A 162 -9.62 -17.72 -19.56
CA PHE A 162 -8.52 -18.01 -20.48
C PHE A 162 -7.21 -17.34 -20.00
N GLU A 163 -7.29 -16.09 -19.57
CA GLU A 163 -6.13 -15.37 -19.04
C GLU A 163 -5.68 -15.95 -17.70
N ALA A 164 -6.63 -16.36 -16.87
CA ALA A 164 -6.31 -17.08 -15.62
C ALA A 164 -5.53 -18.37 -15.89
N GLN A 165 -5.92 -19.14 -16.91
CA GLN A 165 -5.18 -20.34 -17.29
C GLN A 165 -3.78 -20.02 -17.81
N GLN A 166 -3.63 -19.01 -18.66
CA GLN A 166 -2.31 -18.57 -19.14
C GLN A 166 -1.42 -18.09 -18.00
N PHE A 167 -2.00 -17.38 -17.02
CA PHE A 167 -1.28 -16.93 -15.84
C PHE A 167 -0.81 -18.12 -15.00
N LEU A 168 -1.67 -19.10 -14.74
CA LEU A 168 -1.30 -20.33 -14.04
C LEU A 168 -0.20 -21.10 -14.77
N ASP A 169 -0.31 -21.27 -16.08
CA ASP A 169 0.69 -21.99 -16.90
C ASP A 169 2.06 -21.32 -16.81
N LYS A 170 2.10 -19.99 -16.91
CA LYS A 170 3.34 -19.20 -16.75
C LYS A 170 3.97 -19.42 -15.36
N HIS A 171 3.18 -19.37 -14.32
CA HIS A 171 3.65 -19.41 -12.92
C HIS A 171 3.84 -20.84 -12.39
N SER A 172 3.26 -21.86 -13.01
CA SER A 172 3.44 -23.26 -12.63
C SER A 172 4.90 -23.72 -12.73
N LEU A 173 5.67 -23.20 -13.68
CA LEU A 173 7.09 -23.50 -13.83
C LEU A 173 7.92 -23.02 -12.62
N TRP A 174 7.52 -21.91 -11.99
CA TRP A 174 8.16 -21.45 -10.78
C TRP A 174 7.95 -22.44 -9.62
N PHE A 175 6.72 -22.95 -9.46
CA PHE A 175 6.43 -23.98 -8.46
C PHE A 175 7.18 -25.26 -8.71
N LEU A 176 7.31 -25.69 -9.96
CA LEU A 176 8.07 -26.87 -10.33
C LEU A 176 9.53 -26.75 -9.89
N SER A 177 10.14 -25.59 -10.14
CA SER A 177 11.55 -25.36 -9.80
C SER A 177 11.80 -25.23 -8.30
N ASN A 178 10.87 -24.61 -7.55
CA ASN A 178 11.10 -24.26 -6.16
C ASN A 178 10.48 -25.26 -5.18
N VAL A 179 9.38 -25.93 -5.52
CA VAL A 179 8.71 -26.91 -4.64
C VAL A 179 9.42 -28.28 -4.71
N ASN A 180 9.83 -28.71 -5.88
CA ASN A 180 10.46 -30.02 -6.04
C ASN A 180 11.97 -30.04 -5.74
N ASN A 181 12.67 -28.94 -5.95
CA ASN A 181 14.14 -28.88 -5.90
C ASN A 181 14.69 -28.02 -4.75
N GLY A 182 13.85 -27.44 -3.90
CA GLY A 182 14.27 -26.52 -2.87
C GLY A 182 14.00 -27.01 -1.45
N GLU A 183 14.51 -26.27 -0.48
CA GLU A 183 14.28 -26.43 0.96
C GLU A 183 12.77 -26.54 1.33
N TRP A 184 11.91 -26.13 0.43
CA TRP A 184 10.46 -26.14 0.64
C TRP A 184 9.88 -27.56 0.61
N GLY A 185 10.32 -28.39 -0.31
CA GLY A 185 9.92 -29.80 -0.40
C GLY A 185 10.37 -30.62 0.81
N GLU A 186 11.56 -30.30 1.34
CA GLU A 186 12.08 -30.95 2.56
C GLU A 186 11.31 -30.51 3.83
N LYS A 187 10.98 -29.22 3.91
CA LYS A 187 10.32 -28.62 5.09
C LYS A 187 8.81 -28.89 5.13
N TYR A 188 8.18 -29.09 3.97
CA TYR A 188 6.74 -29.33 3.82
C TYR A 188 6.45 -30.54 2.91
N PRO A 189 6.73 -31.77 3.36
CA PRO A 189 6.58 -32.98 2.55
C PRO A 189 5.14 -33.25 2.06
N ASN A 190 4.15 -32.57 2.64
CA ASN A 190 2.76 -32.64 2.20
C ASN A 190 2.41 -31.68 1.04
N TYR A 191 3.33 -30.82 0.62
CA TYR A 191 3.17 -29.90 -0.50
C TYR A 191 3.99 -30.39 -1.70
N SER A 192 3.36 -31.21 -2.53
CA SER A 192 3.93 -31.55 -3.84
C SER A 192 3.52 -30.52 -4.89
N TYR A 193 4.33 -30.39 -5.94
CA TYR A 193 4.00 -29.58 -7.12
C TYR A 193 2.58 -29.87 -7.65
N ASP A 194 2.24 -31.16 -7.83
CA ASP A 194 0.95 -31.57 -8.34
C ASP A 194 -0.21 -31.11 -7.43
N LYS A 195 0.00 -31.09 -6.13
CA LYS A 195 -1.01 -30.63 -5.17
C LYS A 195 -1.21 -29.11 -5.29
N VAL A 196 -0.13 -28.36 -5.32
CA VAL A 196 -0.16 -26.88 -5.45
C VAL A 196 -0.87 -26.47 -6.75
N VAL A 197 -0.44 -27.03 -7.89
CA VAL A 197 -1.03 -26.72 -9.18
C VAL A 197 -2.50 -27.16 -9.25
N ARG A 198 -2.85 -28.31 -8.65
CA ARG A 198 -4.23 -28.77 -8.60
C ARG A 198 -5.12 -27.84 -7.76
N GLU A 199 -4.65 -27.35 -6.63
CA GLU A 199 -5.40 -26.40 -5.81
C GLU A 199 -5.63 -25.06 -6.57
N LEU A 200 -4.61 -24.56 -7.26
CA LEU A 200 -4.74 -23.35 -8.10
C LEU A 200 -5.67 -23.59 -9.30
N GLN A 201 -5.60 -24.76 -9.95
CA GLN A 201 -6.52 -25.14 -11.04
C GLN A 201 -7.98 -25.21 -10.58
N GLN A 202 -8.23 -25.60 -9.32
CA GLN A 202 -9.57 -25.61 -8.76
C GLN A 202 -10.18 -24.20 -8.67
N ILE A 203 -9.38 -23.16 -8.53
CA ILE A 203 -9.87 -21.77 -8.53
C ILE A 203 -10.47 -21.46 -9.90
N ILE A 204 -9.76 -21.80 -10.98
CA ILE A 204 -10.22 -21.56 -12.36
C ILE A 204 -11.50 -22.38 -12.68
N ASN A 205 -11.54 -23.62 -12.18
CA ASN A 205 -12.64 -24.54 -12.45
C ASN A 205 -13.91 -24.27 -11.61
N ARG A 206 -13.80 -23.53 -10.52
CA ARG A 206 -14.94 -23.03 -9.77
C ARG A 206 -15.54 -21.89 -10.55
N SER A 207 -16.45 -22.22 -11.48
CA SER A 207 -17.23 -21.20 -12.20
C SER A 207 -17.94 -20.30 -11.19
N TYR A 208 -17.56 -19.07 -11.17
CA TYR A 208 -18.21 -18.03 -10.39
C TYR A 208 -19.42 -17.50 -11.16
#